data_42ae5da21c9c2a25487bdb6015c5882d
#
_entry.id   42ae5da21c9c2a25487bdb6015c5882d
#
_cell.length_a   1.000
_cell.length_b   1.000
_cell.length_c   1.000
_cell.angle_alpha   90.00
_cell.angle_beta   90.00
_cell.angle_gamma   90.00
#
_symmetry.space_group_name_H-M   'P 1'
#
loop_
_entity.id
_entity.type
_entity.pdbx_description
1 polymer ?
#
loop_
_entity_poly.entity_id
_entity_poly.type
_entity_poly.pdbx_seq_one_letter_code
_entity_poly.pdbx_strand_id
1 'polypeptide(L)' 'LLTPQEAREKMEKLMAPGSPYWNKTHPNHDKAIADVMELREMAINE' A
#
# COMPACT_ATOMS: atom_id res chain seq x y z
N LEU A 1 -8.71 -1.21 -13.85
CA LEU A 1 -7.79 -2.21 -13.33
C LEU A 1 -6.38 -1.66 -13.30
N LEU A 2 -5.69 -1.87 -12.20
CA LEU A 2 -4.32 -1.42 -12.05
C LEU A 2 -3.36 -2.41 -12.70
N THR A 3 -2.35 -1.87 -13.38
CA THR A 3 -1.25 -2.71 -13.83
C THR A 3 -0.34 -3.03 -12.65
N PRO A 4 0.47 -4.10 -12.73
CA PRO A 4 1.42 -4.39 -11.65
C PRO A 4 2.36 -3.23 -11.35
N GLN A 5 2.76 -2.48 -12.37
CA GLN A 5 3.62 -1.33 -12.18
C GLN A 5 2.91 -0.22 -11.40
N GLU A 6 1.66 0.05 -11.73
CA GLU A 6 0.88 1.05 -11.01
C GLU A 6 0.66 0.64 -9.57
N ALA A 7 0.43 -0.65 -9.33
CA ALA A 7 0.27 -1.16 -7.98
C ALA A 7 1.53 -0.94 -7.15
N ARG A 8 2.70 -1.17 -7.75
CA ARG A 8 3.97 -0.92 -7.07
C ARG A 8 4.17 0.54 -6.74
N GLU A 9 3.83 1.41 -7.66
CA GLU A 9 3.95 2.86 -7.44
C GLU A 9 3.05 3.31 -6.29
N LYS A 10 1.84 2.79 -6.22
CA LYS A 10 0.94 3.11 -5.12
C LYS A 10 1.46 2.56 -3.80
N MET A 11 2.03 1.36 -3.82
CA MET A 11 2.63 0.81 -2.62
C MET A 11 3.78 1.67 -2.11
N GLU A 12 4.62 2.16 -3.00
CA GLU A 12 5.71 3.04 -2.63
C GLU A 12 5.21 4.29 -1.92
N LYS A 13 4.14 4.88 -2.43
CA LYS A 13 3.54 6.06 -1.81
C LYS A 13 2.97 5.74 -0.44
N LEU A 14 2.33 4.59 -0.31
CA LEU A 14 1.76 4.18 0.97
C LEU A 14 2.82 3.79 1.98
N MET A 15 3.95 3.32 1.52
CA MET A 15 5.05 2.90 2.37
C MET A 15 6.09 4.00 2.58
N ALA A 16 5.82 5.22 2.11
CA ALA A 16 6.73 6.34 2.29
C ALA A 16 6.86 6.70 3.76
N PRO A 17 8.02 7.24 4.17
CA PRO A 17 8.20 7.69 5.56
C PRO A 17 7.13 8.71 5.94
N GLY A 18 6.57 8.56 7.13
CA GLY A 18 5.52 9.45 7.61
C GLY A 18 4.12 9.09 7.17
N SER A 19 3.97 8.04 6.38
CA SER A 19 2.64 7.60 5.97
C SER A 19 1.95 6.80 7.09
N PRO A 20 0.62 6.69 7.06
CA PRO A 20 -0.10 5.90 8.07
C PRO A 20 0.34 4.45 8.14
N TYR A 21 0.94 3.93 7.09
CA TYR A 21 1.41 2.56 7.07
C TYR A 21 2.42 2.29 8.21
N TRP A 22 3.28 3.27 8.49
CA TRP A 22 4.30 3.13 9.52
C TRP A 22 3.86 3.63 10.88
N ASN A 23 2.77 4.39 10.94
CA ASN A 23 2.31 5.00 12.19
C ASN A 23 1.17 4.18 12.79
N LYS A 24 1.50 3.34 13.75
CA LYS A 24 0.53 2.44 14.38
C LYS A 24 -0.58 3.17 15.12
N THR A 25 -0.35 4.42 15.50
CA THR A 25 -1.38 5.18 16.22
C THR A 25 -2.28 5.98 15.28
N HIS A 26 -1.96 6.00 13.99
CA HIS A 26 -2.78 6.73 13.03
C HIS A 26 -4.12 6.00 12.82
N PRO A 27 -5.24 6.75 12.76
CA PRO A 27 -6.54 6.11 12.55
C PRO A 27 -6.66 5.32 11.24
N ASN A 28 -5.88 5.69 10.23
CA ASN A 28 -5.90 5.00 8.94
C ASN A 28 -4.83 3.91 8.81
N HIS A 29 -4.17 3.58 9.90
CA HIS A 29 -3.09 2.58 9.86
C HIS A 29 -3.59 1.23 9.32
N ASP A 30 -4.70 0.73 9.86
CA ASP A 30 -5.25 -0.55 9.43
C ASP A 30 -5.65 -0.53 7.97
N LYS A 31 -6.24 0.58 7.53
CA LYS A 31 -6.63 0.73 6.14
C LYS A 31 -5.41 0.76 5.23
N ALA A 32 -4.35 1.44 5.65
CA ALA A 32 -3.12 1.51 4.87
C ALA A 32 -2.51 0.13 4.69
N ILE A 33 -2.51 -0.67 5.75
CA ILE A 33 -1.99 -2.03 5.69
C ILE A 33 -2.83 -2.88 4.73
N ALA A 34 -4.14 -2.79 4.82
CA ALA A 34 -5.02 -3.53 3.93
C ALA A 34 -4.80 -3.13 2.47
N ASP A 35 -4.65 -1.83 2.22
CA ASP A 35 -4.40 -1.33 0.88
C ASP A 35 -3.07 -1.86 0.33
N VAL A 36 -2.02 -1.84 1.15
CA VAL A 36 -0.73 -2.35 0.73
C VAL A 36 -0.80 -3.84 0.41
N MET A 37 -1.48 -4.61 1.23
CA MET A 37 -1.64 -6.04 0.99
C MET A 37 -2.38 -6.32 -0.31
N GLU A 38 -3.42 -5.56 -0.59
CA GLU A 38 -4.18 -5.70 -1.81
C GLU A 38 -3.36 -5.34 -3.04
N LEU A 39 -2.64 -4.23 -2.97
CA LEU A 39 -1.77 -3.81 -4.06
C LEU A 39 -0.63 -4.79 -4.29
N ARG A 40 -0.13 -5.37 -3.22
CA ARG A 40 0.93 -6.36 -3.29
C ARG A 40 0.47 -7.59 -4.07
N GLU A 41 -0.75 -8.04 -3.82
CA GLU A 41 -1.31 -9.16 -4.56
C GLU A 41 -1.43 -8.83 -6.04
N MET A 42 -1.87 -7.63 -6.36
CA MET A 42 -1.96 -7.21 -7.76
C MET A 42 -0.60 -7.17 -8.43
N ALA A 43 0.42 -6.73 -7.71
CA ALA A 43 1.76 -6.63 -8.26
C ALA A 43 2.40 -8.00 -8.50
N ILE A 44 2.04 -8.98 -7.68
CA ILE A 44 2.58 -10.33 -7.80
C ILE A 44 1.82 -11.15 -8.83
N ASN A 45 0.54 -10.90 -8.92
CA ASN A 45 -0.37 -11.71 -9.73
C ASN A 45 -0.38 -11.27 -11.19
N GLU A 46 0.73 -11.39 -11.84
CA GLU A 46 0.87 -11.07 -13.25
C GLU A 46 0.48 -12.24 -14.11
#